data_cc4f5a2c4be58ac9fb384b46e8ae455c
#
_entry.id   cc4f5a2c4be58ac9fb384b46e8ae455c
#
_cell.length_a   1.000
_cell.length_b   1.000
_cell.length_c   1.000
_cell.angle_alpha   90.00
_cell.angle_beta   90.00
_cell.angle_gamma   90.00
#
_symmetry.space_group_name_H-M   'P 1'
#
loop_
_entity.id
_entity.type
_entity.pdbx_description
1 polymer ?
#
loop_
_entity_poly.entity_id
_entity_poly.type
_entity_poly.pdbx_seq_one_letter_code
_entity_poly.pdbx_strand_id
1 'polypeptide(L)'
;HPKIARWKAEPRLRRTSPISVFMAEAAEQALDSRHKKEERVGLVCALSTGSIIYSRKFFSGVLSQGRHFASPALFPETVYNSPVSHLAALFGIRGGCYTIVGDETAWVEALRIAQVWIARKTADVVLVIAGEELDALALDAYECAGWFRKGLVASEGAGAVLVRKAAEDSDGSIDISD
;
A
#
# COMPACT_ATOMS: atom_id res chain seq x y z
N HIS A 1 -9.27 -14.68 4.60
CA HIS A 1 -8.38 -15.05 5.70
C HIS A 1 -8.90 -14.43 7.00
N PRO A 2 -8.88 -15.13 8.17
CA PRO A 2 -9.44 -14.62 9.44
C PRO A 2 -8.81 -13.29 9.88
N LYS A 3 -7.52 -13.09 9.68
CA LYS A 3 -6.81 -11.86 10.03
C LYS A 3 -7.34 -10.64 9.27
N ILE A 4 -7.77 -10.83 8.03
CA ILE A 4 -8.31 -9.75 7.20
C ILE A 4 -9.77 -9.41 7.59
N ALA A 5 -10.52 -10.39 8.11
CA ALA A 5 -11.93 -10.20 8.44
C ALA A 5 -12.16 -9.09 9.48
N ARG A 6 -11.26 -8.91 10.45
CA ARG A 6 -11.35 -7.84 11.45
C ARG A 6 -11.29 -6.44 10.84
N TRP A 7 -10.46 -6.25 9.82
CA TRP A 7 -10.31 -4.97 9.14
C TRP A 7 -11.55 -4.55 8.35
N LYS A 8 -12.35 -5.52 7.88
CA LYS A 8 -13.65 -5.23 7.26
C LYS A 8 -14.68 -4.63 8.24
N ALA A 9 -14.49 -4.85 9.54
CA ALA A 9 -15.31 -4.25 10.58
C ALA A 9 -14.82 -2.84 10.96
N GLU A 10 -13.58 -2.47 10.62
CA GLU A 10 -13.02 -1.15 10.89
C GLU A 10 -13.77 -0.07 10.10
N PRO A 11 -14.38 0.94 10.78
CA PRO A 11 -15.22 1.94 10.14
C PRO A 11 -14.53 2.67 8.98
N ARG A 12 -13.23 2.94 9.10
CA ARG A 12 -12.42 3.64 8.07
C ARG A 12 -12.21 2.80 6.83
N LEU A 13 -12.18 1.46 6.95
CA LEU A 13 -11.89 0.53 5.85
C LEU A 13 -13.15 -0.11 5.26
N ARG A 14 -14.34 0.17 5.80
CA ARG A 14 -15.60 -0.46 5.35
C ARG A 14 -15.96 -0.17 3.89
N ARG A 15 -15.50 0.94 3.33
CA ARG A 15 -15.82 1.39 1.97
C ARG A 15 -14.58 1.62 1.12
N THR A 16 -13.46 1.02 1.51
CA THR A 16 -12.20 1.11 0.77
C THR A 16 -12.04 -0.09 -0.16
N SER A 17 -11.14 0.04 -1.12
CA SER A 17 -10.74 -1.08 -1.96
C SER A 17 -10.01 -2.15 -1.14
N PRO A 18 -10.09 -3.43 -1.52
CA PRO A 18 -9.44 -4.54 -0.81
C PRO A 18 -7.95 -4.32 -0.51
N ILE A 19 -7.22 -3.67 -1.41
CA ILE A 19 -5.80 -3.34 -1.21
C ILE A 19 -5.55 -2.61 0.11
N SER A 20 -6.43 -1.68 0.51
CA SER A 20 -6.29 -0.94 1.78
C SER A 20 -6.41 -1.88 2.99
N VAL A 21 -7.22 -2.92 2.88
CA VAL A 21 -7.39 -3.94 3.92
C VAL A 21 -6.16 -4.84 4.04
N PHE A 22 -5.61 -5.27 2.90
CA PHE A 22 -4.38 -6.07 2.87
C PHE A 22 -3.22 -5.28 3.47
N MET A 23 -3.08 -4.02 3.07
CA MET A 23 -2.05 -3.13 3.59
C MET A 23 -2.21 -2.83 5.08
N ALA A 24 -3.44 -2.70 5.60
CA ALA A 24 -3.65 -2.49 7.02
C ALA A 24 -3.14 -3.68 7.86
N GLU A 25 -3.36 -4.90 7.39
CA GLU A 25 -2.85 -6.10 8.05
C GLU A 25 -1.32 -6.15 8.01
N ALA A 26 -0.70 -5.89 6.85
CA ALA A 26 0.76 -5.88 6.71
C ALA A 26 1.41 -4.76 7.53
N ALA A 27 0.80 -3.56 7.53
CA ALA A 27 1.29 -2.43 8.31
C ALA A 27 1.25 -2.70 9.82
N GLU A 28 0.18 -3.30 10.32
CA GLU A 28 0.08 -3.65 11.74
C GLU A 28 1.17 -4.65 12.14
N GLN A 29 1.38 -5.71 11.32
CA GLN A 29 2.42 -6.69 11.59
C GLN A 29 3.82 -6.06 11.61
N ALA A 30 4.09 -5.10 10.72
CA ALA A 30 5.38 -4.42 10.67
C ALA A 30 5.57 -3.42 11.82
N LEU A 31 4.50 -2.74 12.22
CA LEU A 31 4.53 -1.73 13.29
C LEU A 31 4.44 -2.35 14.70
N ASP A 32 3.91 -3.58 14.82
CA ASP A 32 3.64 -4.24 16.10
C ASP A 32 4.92 -4.34 16.92
N SER A 33 4.87 -3.77 18.15
CA SER A 33 5.92 -3.76 19.17
C SER A 33 7.28 -3.13 18.81
N ARG A 34 7.52 -2.74 17.56
CA ARG A 34 8.85 -2.34 17.08
C ARG A 34 9.06 -0.83 16.93
N HIS A 35 8.01 -0.02 16.99
CA HIS A 35 8.15 1.44 16.96
C HIS A 35 7.81 2.05 18.30
N LYS A 36 8.55 3.08 18.69
CA LYS A 36 8.29 3.84 19.91
C LYS A 36 7.27 4.94 19.62
N LYS A 37 6.40 5.22 20.57
CA LYS A 37 5.30 6.19 20.41
C LYS A 37 5.77 7.61 20.06
N GLU A 38 6.99 7.94 20.40
CA GLU A 38 7.61 9.25 20.16
C GLU A 38 8.32 9.34 18.81
N GLU A 39 8.50 8.21 18.08
CA GLU A 39 9.20 8.21 16.79
C GLU A 39 8.35 8.91 15.71
N ARG A 40 9.02 9.69 14.86
CA ARG A 40 8.42 10.27 13.66
C ARG A 40 8.36 9.21 12.58
N VAL A 41 7.22 8.59 12.43
CA VAL A 41 7.00 7.54 11.43
C VAL A 41 6.65 8.16 10.08
N GLY A 42 7.44 7.84 9.04
CA GLY A 42 7.09 8.11 7.65
C GLY A 42 6.43 6.88 6.99
N LEU A 43 5.73 7.08 5.88
CA LEU A 43 5.07 6.02 5.13
C LEU A 43 5.38 6.15 3.63
N VAL A 44 6.00 5.15 3.05
CA VAL A 44 6.26 5.07 1.61
C VAL A 44 5.59 3.83 1.05
N CYS A 45 4.78 4.02 0.03
CA CYS A 45 3.99 2.97 -0.58
C CYS A 45 4.41 2.76 -2.04
N ALA A 46 4.58 1.51 -2.45
CA ALA A 46 4.79 1.11 -3.84
C ALA A 46 3.57 0.37 -4.35
N LEU A 47 3.05 0.81 -5.49
CA LEU A 47 1.85 0.26 -6.13
C LEU A 47 2.07 0.11 -7.63
N SER A 48 1.40 -0.82 -8.25
CA SER A 48 1.31 -0.94 -9.70
C SER A 48 -0.09 -0.54 -10.19
N THR A 49 -1.12 -1.27 -9.82
CA THR A 49 -2.50 -1.02 -10.26
C THR A 49 -3.32 -0.19 -9.27
N GLY A 50 -2.90 -0.15 -8.00
CA GLY A 50 -3.59 0.58 -6.94
C GLY A 50 -5.00 0.04 -6.67
N SER A 51 -5.95 0.93 -6.36
CA SER A 51 -7.35 0.58 -6.08
C SER A 51 -8.14 0.32 -7.36
N ILE A 52 -7.72 -0.65 -8.16
CA ILE A 52 -8.26 -0.91 -9.50
C ILE A 52 -9.74 -1.32 -9.48
N ILE A 53 -10.18 -2.07 -8.46
CA ILE A 53 -11.58 -2.50 -8.33
C ILE A 53 -12.51 -1.29 -8.20
N TYR A 54 -12.13 -0.30 -7.38
CA TYR A 54 -12.92 0.91 -7.18
C TYR A 54 -12.82 1.86 -8.37
N SER A 55 -11.64 1.94 -9.00
CA SER A 55 -11.44 2.69 -10.23
C SER A 55 -12.35 2.16 -11.34
N ARG A 56 -12.39 0.83 -11.55
CA ARG A 56 -13.29 0.20 -12.52
C ARG A 56 -14.75 0.47 -12.20
N LYS A 57 -15.18 0.33 -10.94
CA LYS A 57 -16.56 0.63 -10.52
C LYS A 57 -16.94 2.07 -10.82
N PHE A 58 -16.07 3.01 -10.52
CA PHE A 58 -16.32 4.43 -10.76
C PHE A 58 -16.47 4.72 -12.26
N PHE A 59 -15.48 4.33 -13.06
CA PHE A 59 -15.49 4.58 -14.50
C PHE A 59 -16.60 3.84 -15.22
N SER A 60 -16.91 2.60 -14.84
CA SER A 60 -18.06 1.86 -15.41
C SER A 60 -19.39 2.57 -15.13
N GLY A 61 -19.55 3.15 -13.94
CA GLY A 61 -20.72 3.97 -13.61
C GLY A 61 -20.81 5.22 -14.48
N VAL A 62 -19.70 5.93 -14.66
CA VAL A 62 -19.65 7.12 -15.53
C VAL A 62 -19.96 6.78 -17.00
N LEU A 63 -19.42 5.68 -17.49
CA LEU A 63 -19.65 5.27 -18.88
C LEU A 63 -21.08 4.81 -19.14
N SER A 64 -21.71 4.12 -18.19
CA SER A 64 -23.06 3.58 -18.36
C SER A 64 -24.17 4.59 -18.08
N GLN A 65 -23.96 5.50 -17.13
CA GLN A 65 -24.99 6.43 -16.65
C GLN A 65 -24.70 7.89 -17.00
N GLY A 66 -23.47 8.19 -17.46
CA GLY A 66 -23.01 9.53 -17.78
C GLY A 66 -22.34 10.25 -16.60
N ARG A 67 -21.57 11.29 -16.93
CA ARG A 67 -20.73 12.03 -15.96
C ARG A 67 -21.49 12.66 -14.79
N HIS A 68 -22.76 12.97 -14.98
CA HIS A 68 -23.60 13.57 -13.93
C HIS A 68 -23.94 12.59 -12.81
N PHE A 69 -23.77 11.28 -13.05
CA PHE A 69 -23.98 10.22 -12.06
C PHE A 69 -22.67 9.69 -11.47
N ALA A 70 -21.54 10.38 -11.72
CA ALA A 70 -20.26 10.05 -11.09
C ALA A 70 -20.41 10.04 -9.57
N SER A 71 -20.10 8.92 -8.93
CA SER A 71 -20.25 8.75 -7.48
C SER A 71 -19.21 9.54 -6.68
N PRO A 72 -19.58 10.57 -5.92
CA PRO A 72 -18.64 11.29 -5.06
C PRO A 72 -18.03 10.41 -3.97
N ALA A 73 -18.71 9.34 -3.59
CA ALA A 73 -18.25 8.41 -2.58
C ALA A 73 -17.18 7.42 -3.10
N LEU A 74 -17.20 7.12 -4.42
CA LEU A 74 -16.20 6.24 -5.03
C LEU A 74 -14.96 7.01 -5.49
N PHE A 75 -15.12 8.26 -5.92
CA PHE A 75 -14.01 9.04 -6.50
C PHE A 75 -12.76 9.09 -5.61
N PRO A 76 -12.84 9.37 -4.29
CA PRO A 76 -11.66 9.40 -3.44
C PRO A 76 -10.89 8.08 -3.38
N GLU A 77 -11.55 6.96 -3.65
CA GLU A 77 -10.94 5.64 -3.65
C GLU A 77 -10.24 5.27 -4.96
N THR A 78 -10.41 6.09 -6.02
CA THR A 78 -9.78 5.86 -7.32
C THR A 78 -8.36 6.40 -7.42
N VAL A 79 -7.93 7.20 -6.45
CA VAL A 79 -6.60 7.83 -6.48
C VAL A 79 -5.55 6.92 -5.82
N TYR A 80 -4.35 6.88 -6.38
CA TYR A 80 -3.29 5.98 -5.94
C TYR A 80 -2.84 6.19 -4.48
N ASN A 81 -3.01 7.38 -3.92
CA ASN A 81 -2.66 7.65 -2.53
C ASN A 81 -3.79 7.34 -1.52
N SER A 82 -4.95 6.85 -1.97
CA SER A 82 -6.06 6.51 -1.07
C SER A 82 -5.66 5.46 -0.01
N PRO A 83 -5.04 4.31 -0.36
CA PRO A 83 -4.61 3.35 0.64
C PRO A 83 -3.66 3.95 1.68
N VAL A 84 -2.70 4.77 1.25
CA VAL A 84 -1.75 5.45 2.13
C VAL A 84 -2.45 6.39 3.11
N SER A 85 -3.44 7.14 2.63
CA SER A 85 -4.22 8.05 3.45
C SER A 85 -5.01 7.31 4.54
N HIS A 86 -5.60 6.16 4.19
CA HIS A 86 -6.29 5.30 5.16
C HIS A 86 -5.33 4.76 6.22
N LEU A 87 -4.17 4.26 5.82
CA LEU A 87 -3.15 3.75 6.74
C LEU A 87 -2.63 4.83 7.67
N ALA A 88 -2.30 6.01 7.13
CA ALA A 88 -1.82 7.14 7.94
C ALA A 88 -2.84 7.53 9.02
N ALA A 89 -4.12 7.58 8.65
CA ALA A 89 -5.19 7.90 9.59
C ALA A 89 -5.44 6.77 10.61
N LEU A 90 -5.32 5.51 10.19
CA LEU A 90 -5.57 4.33 11.03
C LEU A 90 -4.48 4.17 12.10
N PHE A 91 -3.23 4.30 11.71
CA PHE A 91 -2.06 4.11 12.59
C PHE A 91 -1.53 5.42 13.19
N GLY A 92 -2.19 6.55 12.94
CA GLY A 92 -1.78 7.84 13.48
C GLY A 92 -0.43 8.32 12.96
N ILE A 93 -0.04 7.93 11.74
CA ILE A 93 1.21 8.36 11.10
C ILE A 93 1.09 9.84 10.75
N ARG A 94 2.00 10.65 11.29
CA ARG A 94 2.01 12.11 11.11
C ARG A 94 3.22 12.60 10.31
N GLY A 95 4.14 11.72 9.97
CA GLY A 95 5.29 12.01 9.12
C GLY A 95 4.92 12.12 7.64
N GLY A 96 5.93 12.23 6.78
CA GLY A 96 5.73 12.24 5.33
C GLY A 96 5.06 10.96 4.84
N CYS A 97 4.13 11.12 3.90
CA CYS A 97 3.50 10.01 3.20
C CYS A 97 3.75 10.16 1.71
N TYR A 98 4.22 9.11 1.07
CA TYR A 98 4.54 9.10 -0.35
C TYR A 98 4.07 7.84 -1.03
N THR A 99 3.57 7.98 -2.27
CA THR A 99 3.14 6.85 -3.09
C THR A 99 3.93 6.85 -4.40
N ILE A 100 4.53 5.73 -4.71
CA ILE A 100 5.22 5.47 -5.97
C ILE A 100 4.32 4.53 -6.78
N VAL A 101 4.08 4.90 -8.03
CA VAL A 101 3.37 4.04 -8.98
C VAL A 101 4.36 3.60 -10.03
N GLY A 102 4.52 2.30 -10.20
CA GLY A 102 5.50 1.74 -11.13
C GLY A 102 5.38 0.22 -11.25
N ASP A 103 6.40 -0.36 -11.81
CA ASP A 103 6.59 -1.80 -11.92
C ASP A 103 7.24 -2.39 -10.63
N GLU A 104 7.79 -3.59 -10.73
CA GLU A 104 8.49 -4.27 -9.64
C GLU A 104 9.67 -3.47 -9.06
N THR A 105 10.21 -2.50 -9.79
CA THR A 105 11.30 -1.65 -9.29
C THR A 105 10.82 -0.59 -8.30
N ALA A 106 9.53 -0.27 -8.28
CA ALA A 106 8.94 0.71 -7.37
C ALA A 106 9.19 0.36 -5.89
N TRP A 107 9.26 -0.93 -5.55
CA TRP A 107 9.62 -1.38 -4.20
C TRP A 107 11.03 -0.94 -3.79
N VAL A 108 12.01 -1.11 -4.69
CA VAL A 108 13.40 -0.71 -4.44
C VAL A 108 13.51 0.81 -4.29
N GLU A 109 12.79 1.57 -5.12
CA GLU A 109 12.74 3.03 -5.01
C GLU A 109 12.08 3.48 -3.69
N ALA A 110 11.06 2.76 -3.21
CA ALA A 110 10.45 3.03 -1.90
C ALA A 110 11.46 2.86 -0.75
N LEU A 111 12.28 1.80 -0.80
CA LEU A 111 13.37 1.58 0.17
C LEU A 111 14.42 2.69 0.09
N ARG A 112 14.78 3.14 -1.10
CA ARG A 112 15.73 4.27 -1.29
C ARG A 112 15.19 5.57 -0.70
N ILE A 113 13.91 5.89 -0.90
CA ILE A 113 13.27 7.06 -0.28
C ILE A 113 13.32 6.95 1.23
N ALA A 114 13.00 5.78 1.79
CA ALA A 114 13.08 5.54 3.23
C ALA A 114 14.50 5.80 3.77
N GLN A 115 15.53 5.29 3.10
CA GLN A 115 16.93 5.54 3.46
C GLN A 115 17.27 7.03 3.45
N VAL A 116 16.84 7.76 2.42
CA VAL A 116 17.06 9.21 2.30
C VAL A 116 16.37 9.96 3.43
N TRP A 117 15.13 9.60 3.79
CA TRP A 117 14.39 10.26 4.87
C TRP A 117 15.05 10.05 6.22
N ILE A 118 15.54 8.85 6.50
CA ILE A 118 16.27 8.54 7.73
C ILE A 118 17.62 9.28 7.77
N ALA A 119 18.38 9.24 6.68
CA ALA A 119 19.67 9.93 6.60
C ALA A 119 19.53 11.44 6.77
N ARG A 120 18.46 12.04 6.25
CA ARG A 120 18.15 13.46 6.40
C ARG A 120 17.44 13.80 7.71
N LYS A 121 17.18 12.83 8.57
CA LYS A 121 16.45 12.99 9.84
C LYS A 121 15.04 13.59 9.65
N THR A 122 14.41 13.38 8.51
CA THR A 122 13.00 13.77 8.27
C THR A 122 12.03 12.77 8.87
N ALA A 123 12.45 11.52 9.02
CA ALA A 123 11.77 10.48 9.77
C ALA A 123 12.78 9.71 10.66
N ASP A 124 12.32 9.18 11.76
CA ASP A 124 13.12 8.31 12.64
C ASP A 124 12.96 6.85 12.20
N VAL A 125 11.78 6.54 11.69
CA VAL A 125 11.37 5.23 11.17
C VAL A 125 10.51 5.44 9.92
N VAL A 126 10.64 4.57 8.94
CA VAL A 126 9.79 4.60 7.74
C VAL A 126 9.15 3.24 7.53
N LEU A 127 7.83 3.21 7.51
CA LEU A 127 7.08 2.06 7.05
C LEU A 127 7.11 2.06 5.52
N VAL A 128 7.74 1.06 4.92
CA VAL A 128 7.71 0.83 3.48
C VAL A 128 6.73 -0.31 3.22
N ILE A 129 5.75 -0.07 2.37
CA ILE A 129 4.66 -1.02 2.12
C ILE A 129 4.39 -1.14 0.62
N ALA A 130 4.10 -2.33 0.17
CA ALA A 130 3.60 -2.60 -1.16
C ALA A 130 2.37 -3.50 -1.10
N GLY A 131 1.51 -3.40 -2.08
CA GLY A 131 0.35 -4.28 -2.18
C GLY A 131 -0.34 -4.15 -3.51
N GLU A 132 -1.06 -5.19 -3.87
CA GLU A 132 -1.88 -5.24 -5.07
C GLU A 132 -3.20 -5.95 -4.78
N GLU A 133 -4.22 -5.56 -5.52
CA GLU A 133 -5.50 -6.26 -5.59
C GLU A 133 -5.75 -6.74 -7.00
N LEU A 134 -6.47 -7.85 -7.15
CA LEU A 134 -6.78 -8.42 -8.45
C LEU A 134 -8.19 -8.03 -8.90
N ASP A 135 -8.27 -7.63 -10.15
CA ASP A 135 -9.51 -7.39 -10.87
C ASP A 135 -9.41 -7.99 -12.28
N ALA A 136 -10.55 -8.31 -12.89
CA ALA A 136 -10.58 -8.86 -14.24
C ALA A 136 -9.80 -8.00 -15.24
N LEU A 137 -9.89 -6.66 -15.13
CA LEU A 137 -9.16 -5.74 -16.00
C LEU A 137 -7.63 -5.88 -15.85
N ALA A 138 -7.13 -6.05 -14.63
CA ALA A 138 -5.71 -6.28 -14.39
C ALA A 138 -5.26 -7.65 -14.94
N LEU A 139 -6.08 -8.68 -14.75
CA LEU A 139 -5.80 -10.03 -15.28
C LEU A 139 -5.74 -10.03 -16.81
N ASP A 140 -6.70 -9.39 -17.47
CA ASP A 140 -6.71 -9.22 -18.93
C ASP A 140 -5.45 -8.49 -19.42
N ALA A 141 -5.02 -7.44 -18.72
CA ALA A 141 -3.80 -6.70 -19.05
C ALA A 141 -2.55 -7.59 -18.91
N TYR A 142 -2.45 -8.38 -17.84
CA TYR A 142 -1.34 -9.31 -17.62
C TYR A 142 -1.31 -10.43 -18.68
N GLU A 143 -2.47 -10.93 -19.08
CA GLU A 143 -2.58 -11.92 -20.16
C GLU A 143 -2.12 -11.32 -21.49
N CYS A 144 -2.60 -10.12 -21.85
CA CYS A 144 -2.19 -9.40 -23.04
C CYS A 144 -0.68 -9.11 -23.07
N ALA A 145 -0.10 -8.79 -21.91
CA ALA A 145 1.35 -8.58 -21.76
C ALA A 145 2.16 -9.90 -21.79
N GLY A 146 1.49 -11.05 -21.81
CA GLY A 146 2.12 -12.36 -21.87
C GLY A 146 2.79 -12.82 -20.57
N TRP A 147 2.42 -12.24 -19.44
CA TRP A 147 3.00 -12.57 -18.13
C TRP A 147 2.75 -14.01 -17.73
N PHE A 148 1.54 -14.52 -17.97
CA PHE A 148 1.19 -15.91 -17.64
C PHE A 148 1.98 -16.94 -18.45
N ARG A 149 2.41 -16.58 -19.69
CA ARG A 149 3.28 -17.44 -20.51
C ARG A 149 4.68 -17.60 -19.92
N LYS A 150 5.09 -16.68 -19.05
CA LYS A 150 6.38 -16.72 -18.32
C LYS A 150 6.27 -17.52 -17.00
N GLY A 151 5.14 -18.17 -16.75
CA GLY A 151 4.89 -18.94 -15.53
C GLY A 151 4.57 -18.09 -14.32
N LEU A 152 4.30 -16.78 -14.49
CA LEU A 152 3.86 -15.91 -13.40
C LEU A 152 2.42 -16.22 -13.01
N VAL A 153 2.15 -16.22 -11.73
CA VAL A 153 0.82 -16.41 -11.16
C VAL A 153 0.38 -15.09 -10.54
N ALA A 154 -0.76 -14.57 -11.00
CA ALA A 154 -1.33 -13.37 -10.40
C ALA A 154 -1.80 -13.67 -8.97
N SER A 155 -1.47 -12.78 -8.04
CA SER A 155 -1.88 -12.87 -6.65
C SER A 155 -2.23 -11.49 -6.11
N GLU A 156 -3.02 -11.45 -5.04
CA GLU A 156 -3.34 -10.23 -4.31
C GLU A 156 -2.83 -10.33 -2.87
N GLY A 157 -2.49 -9.18 -2.30
CA GLY A 157 -1.98 -9.11 -0.95
C GLY A 157 -1.15 -7.86 -0.71
N ALA A 158 -0.48 -7.82 0.44
CA ALA A 158 0.45 -6.75 0.79
C ALA A 158 1.60 -7.28 1.64
N GLY A 159 2.75 -6.60 1.54
CA GLY A 159 3.90 -6.79 2.41
C GLY A 159 4.42 -5.44 2.91
N ALA A 160 4.97 -5.43 4.11
CA ALA A 160 5.52 -4.22 4.71
C ALA A 160 6.81 -4.50 5.47
N VAL A 161 7.72 -3.53 5.46
CA VAL A 161 8.95 -3.54 6.26
C VAL A 161 9.10 -2.22 6.99
N LEU A 162 9.70 -2.26 8.17
CA LEU A 162 10.01 -1.08 8.96
C LEU A 162 11.49 -0.75 8.84
N VAL A 163 11.80 0.34 8.16
CA VAL A 163 13.17 0.80 7.92
C VAL A 163 13.56 1.81 8.99
N ARG A 164 14.73 1.62 9.63
CA ARG A 164 15.29 2.50 10.64
C ARG A 164 16.81 2.54 10.55
N LYS A 165 17.43 3.48 11.25
CA LYS A 165 18.88 3.50 11.38
C LYS A 165 19.34 2.24 12.12
N ALA A 166 20.35 1.55 11.60
CA ALA A 166 20.97 0.41 12.27
C ALA A 166 21.55 0.84 13.62
N ALA A 167 21.49 -0.03 14.64
CA ALA A 167 22.23 0.15 15.86
C ALA A 167 23.74 0.08 15.56
N GLU A 168 24.58 0.78 16.32
CA GLU A 168 26.03 0.86 16.08
C GLU A 168 26.72 -0.52 16.09
N ASP A 169 26.14 -1.52 16.75
CA ASP A 169 26.65 -2.90 16.84
C ASP A 169 25.92 -3.89 15.90
N SER A 170 25.03 -3.43 15.03
CA SER A 170 24.35 -4.32 14.10
C SER A 170 25.17 -4.45 12.81
N ASP A 171 25.47 -5.70 12.44
CA ASP A 171 26.11 -6.08 11.17
C ASP A 171 25.16 -5.84 9.99
N GLY A 172 24.72 -4.61 9.81
CA GLY A 172 23.97 -4.10 8.63
C GLY A 172 22.91 -5.03 8.01
N SER A 173 22.45 -6.04 8.75
CA SER A 173 21.48 -7.03 8.25
C SER A 173 20.08 -6.47 8.17
N ILE A 174 19.42 -6.69 7.05
CA ILE A 174 17.97 -6.49 6.92
C ILE A 174 17.32 -7.68 7.63
N ASP A 175 16.72 -7.45 8.78
CA ASP A 175 15.88 -8.46 9.44
C ASP A 175 14.54 -8.50 8.71
N ILE A 176 14.40 -9.50 7.86
CA ILE A 176 13.12 -9.83 7.19
C ILE A 176 12.45 -10.87 8.07
N SER A 177 11.54 -10.44 8.93
CA SER A 177 10.71 -11.37 9.70
C SER A 177 9.62 -11.96 8.79
N ASP A 178 9.54 -13.29 8.75
CA ASP A 178 8.53 -14.10 8.05
C ASP A 178 7.08 -13.80 8.47
#